data_665b8496628b1e1273af76c09e9e068c
#
_entry.id   665b8496628b1e1273af76c09e9e068c
#
_cell.length_a   1.000
_cell.length_b   1.000
_cell.length_c   1.000
_cell.angle_alpha   90.00
_cell.angle_beta   90.00
_cell.angle_gamma   90.00
#
_symmetry.space_group_name_H-M   'P 1'
#
loop_
_entity.id
_entity.type
_entity.pdbx_description
1 polymer ?
#
loop_
_entity_poly.entity_id
_entity_poly.type
_entity_poly.pdbx_seq_one_letter_code
_entity_poly.pdbx_strand_id
1 'polypeptide(L)'
;MKIVDLNSDGKLLGTATKLHTAFAQLQELISLLNEKTLTDPIMQKINTEVAEINASQLNGNSLHKLIKHKQAKIIKLVEKELKIVPIDYYKNMWSVLGMTLFGLPIGAAIGISIGNLGLLAVGLPLGLGLGYAVGMSMDKKAVADGRQLAITLK
;
A
#
# COMPACT_ATOMS: atom_id res chain seq x y z
N MET A 1 18.47 3.19 -16.79
CA MET A 1 17.10 3.17 -17.34
C MET A 1 16.25 4.10 -16.49
N LYS A 2 15.08 4.60 -16.96
CA LYS A 2 14.18 5.47 -16.17
C LYS A 2 12.79 4.90 -16.22
N ILE A 3 11.99 5.10 -15.16
CA ILE A 3 10.58 4.68 -15.16
C ILE A 3 9.83 5.62 -16.12
N VAL A 4 8.98 5.04 -16.95
CA VAL A 4 8.17 5.75 -17.95
C VAL A 4 7.10 6.59 -17.25
N ASP A 5 6.87 7.80 -17.76
CA ASP A 5 5.84 8.69 -17.20
C ASP A 5 4.42 8.16 -17.48
N LEU A 6 3.52 8.50 -16.59
CA LEU A 6 2.11 8.17 -16.71
C LEU A 6 1.42 9.12 -17.70
N ASN A 7 0.71 8.57 -18.68
CA ASN A 7 0.00 9.37 -19.67
C ASN A 7 -1.43 9.67 -19.20
N SER A 8 -1.75 10.97 -19.11
CA SER A 8 -3.06 11.48 -18.69
C SER A 8 -3.98 11.89 -19.84
N ASP A 9 -3.53 11.77 -21.11
CA ASP A 9 -4.23 12.31 -22.28
C ASP A 9 -5.69 11.87 -22.33
N GLY A 10 -6.59 12.81 -22.11
CA GLY A 10 -8.04 12.62 -22.20
C GLY A 10 -8.68 11.77 -21.08
N LYS A 11 -7.90 11.05 -20.26
CA LYS A 11 -8.41 10.12 -19.24
C LYS A 11 -8.99 10.80 -18.00
N LEU A 12 -8.62 12.07 -17.78
CA LEU A 12 -9.01 12.85 -16.60
C LEU A 12 -10.13 13.86 -16.89
N LEU A 13 -10.57 14.02 -18.13
CA LEU A 13 -11.60 14.97 -18.52
C LEU A 13 -12.96 14.58 -17.89
N GLY A 14 -13.51 15.47 -17.07
CA GLY A 14 -14.84 15.29 -16.45
C GLY A 14 -14.95 14.19 -15.39
N THR A 15 -13.84 13.68 -14.88
CA THR A 15 -13.82 12.56 -13.92
C THR A 15 -13.83 12.99 -12.46
N ALA A 16 -14.27 12.08 -11.59
CA ALA A 16 -14.37 12.30 -10.15
C ALA A 16 -12.99 12.62 -9.51
N THR A 17 -12.98 13.49 -8.51
CA THR A 17 -11.80 13.89 -7.70
C THR A 17 -10.93 12.71 -7.26
N LYS A 18 -11.55 11.54 -7.00
CA LYS A 18 -10.85 10.31 -6.59
C LYS A 18 -9.88 9.79 -7.66
N LEU A 19 -10.25 9.85 -8.94
CA LEU A 19 -9.37 9.42 -10.03
C LEU A 19 -8.17 10.35 -10.18
N HIS A 20 -8.41 11.68 -10.12
CA HIS A 20 -7.33 12.67 -10.12
C HIS A 20 -6.33 12.44 -8.98
N THR A 21 -6.84 12.20 -7.77
CA THR A 21 -5.99 11.92 -6.60
C THR A 21 -5.18 10.63 -6.80
N ALA A 22 -5.79 9.56 -7.28
CA ALA A 22 -5.09 8.30 -7.50
C ALA A 22 -4.01 8.42 -8.59
N PHE A 23 -4.29 9.17 -9.65
CA PHE A 23 -3.35 9.44 -10.73
C PHE A 23 -2.16 10.27 -10.24
N ALA A 24 -2.42 11.37 -9.51
CA ALA A 24 -1.39 12.22 -8.91
C ALA A 24 -0.51 11.43 -7.93
N GLN A 25 -1.12 10.61 -7.07
CA GLN A 25 -0.37 9.74 -6.13
C GLN A 25 0.53 8.73 -6.85
N LEU A 26 0.07 8.14 -7.96
CA LEU A 26 0.90 7.21 -8.71
C LEU A 26 2.04 7.95 -9.44
N GLN A 27 1.78 9.12 -9.98
CA GLN A 27 2.80 9.96 -10.63
C GLN A 27 3.87 10.41 -9.63
N GLU A 28 3.47 10.86 -8.44
CA GLU A 28 4.37 11.21 -7.35
C GLU A 28 5.20 9.99 -6.89
N LEU A 29 4.58 8.83 -6.75
CA LEU A 29 5.28 7.58 -6.44
C LEU A 29 6.36 7.27 -7.48
N ILE A 30 6.05 7.38 -8.77
CA ILE A 30 7.01 7.15 -9.87
C ILE A 30 8.17 8.15 -9.79
N SER A 31 7.88 9.43 -9.53
CA SER A 31 8.90 10.47 -9.38
C SER A 31 9.86 10.14 -8.24
N LEU A 32 9.33 9.81 -7.05
CA LEU A 32 10.13 9.45 -5.89
C LEU A 32 10.95 8.16 -6.10
N LEU A 33 10.41 7.20 -6.85
CA LEU A 33 11.15 5.99 -7.21
C LEU A 33 12.29 6.26 -8.20
N ASN A 34 12.12 7.22 -9.12
CA ASN A 34 13.18 7.64 -10.04
C ASN A 34 14.37 8.32 -9.34
N GLU A 35 14.16 8.87 -8.13
CA GLU A 35 15.22 9.43 -7.29
C GLU A 35 16.03 8.35 -6.55
N LYS A 36 15.51 7.13 -6.48
CA LYS A 36 16.17 6.00 -5.82
C LYS A 36 16.97 5.17 -6.81
N THR A 37 18.05 4.57 -6.33
CA THR A 37 18.86 3.65 -7.15
C THR A 37 18.14 2.32 -7.31
N LEU A 38 17.43 2.16 -8.41
CA LEU A 38 16.73 0.94 -8.77
C LEU A 38 17.55 0.10 -9.75
N THR A 39 17.48 -1.22 -9.63
CA THR A 39 18.08 -2.13 -10.61
C THR A 39 17.23 -2.22 -11.88
N ASP A 40 17.88 -2.46 -13.03
CA ASP A 40 17.16 -2.55 -14.32
C ASP A 40 16.00 -3.56 -14.32
N PRO A 41 16.09 -4.76 -13.73
CA PRO A 41 14.97 -5.69 -13.68
C PRO A 41 13.76 -5.14 -12.91
N ILE A 42 13.98 -4.36 -11.84
CA ILE A 42 12.88 -3.75 -11.07
C ILE A 42 12.23 -2.64 -11.89
N MET A 43 13.03 -1.79 -12.54
CA MET A 43 12.54 -0.72 -13.42
C MET A 43 11.71 -1.29 -14.58
N GLN A 44 12.16 -2.40 -15.21
CA GLN A 44 11.39 -3.06 -16.26
C GLN A 44 10.02 -3.55 -15.77
N LYS A 45 9.96 -4.20 -14.60
CA LYS A 45 8.70 -4.64 -14.01
C LYS A 45 7.76 -3.47 -13.71
N ILE A 46 8.28 -2.36 -13.16
CA ILE A 46 7.49 -1.15 -12.91
C ILE A 46 6.97 -0.58 -14.22
N ASN A 47 7.84 -0.48 -15.25
CA ASN A 47 7.46 0.02 -16.57
C ASN A 47 6.36 -0.82 -17.22
N THR A 48 6.36 -2.14 -17.02
CA THR A 48 5.28 -3.02 -17.49
C THR A 48 3.94 -2.64 -16.83
N GLU A 49 3.92 -2.44 -15.52
CA GLU A 49 2.68 -2.06 -14.81
C GLU A 49 2.18 -0.65 -15.24
N VAL A 50 3.09 0.30 -15.49
CA VAL A 50 2.77 1.64 -15.99
C VAL A 50 2.26 1.58 -17.44
N ALA A 51 2.91 0.78 -18.30
CA ALA A 51 2.50 0.62 -19.70
C ALA A 51 1.07 0.06 -19.82
N GLU A 52 0.68 -0.89 -18.95
CA GLU A 52 -0.68 -1.41 -18.93
C GLU A 52 -1.72 -0.33 -18.57
N ILE A 53 -1.39 0.62 -17.67
CA ILE A 53 -2.26 1.76 -17.36
C ILE A 53 -2.35 2.68 -18.58
N ASN A 54 -1.21 2.98 -19.21
CA ASN A 54 -1.15 3.87 -20.37
C ASN A 54 -1.92 3.30 -21.58
N ALA A 55 -1.83 1.99 -21.80
CA ALA A 55 -2.55 1.30 -22.86
C ALA A 55 -4.05 1.07 -22.58
N SER A 56 -4.47 1.23 -21.32
CA SER A 56 -5.86 0.99 -20.91
C SER A 56 -6.81 2.04 -21.50
N GLN A 57 -7.94 1.59 -22.03
CA GLN A 57 -9.04 2.43 -22.48
C GLN A 57 -10.13 2.63 -21.41
N LEU A 58 -9.86 2.17 -20.18
CA LEU A 58 -10.78 2.32 -19.07
C LEU A 58 -10.86 3.78 -18.62
N ASN A 59 -12.03 4.18 -18.08
CA ASN A 59 -12.30 5.51 -17.55
C ASN A 59 -13.06 5.43 -16.21
N GLY A 60 -13.20 6.57 -15.54
CA GLY A 60 -13.94 6.69 -14.31
C GLY A 60 -13.51 5.71 -13.21
N ASN A 61 -14.46 5.02 -12.59
CA ASN A 61 -14.20 4.10 -11.49
C ASN A 61 -13.37 2.86 -11.87
N SER A 62 -13.49 2.39 -13.10
CA SER A 62 -12.73 1.22 -13.57
C SER A 62 -11.25 1.55 -13.70
N LEU A 63 -10.92 2.71 -14.26
CA LEU A 63 -9.56 3.22 -14.33
C LEU A 63 -8.98 3.49 -12.92
N HIS A 64 -9.78 4.08 -12.02
CA HIS A 64 -9.37 4.29 -10.63
C HIS A 64 -8.97 2.96 -9.95
N LYS A 65 -9.78 1.91 -10.09
CA LYS A 65 -9.46 0.58 -9.54
C LYS A 65 -8.19 0.00 -10.15
N LEU A 66 -8.00 0.14 -11.47
CA LEU A 66 -6.79 -0.32 -12.15
C LEU A 66 -5.55 0.39 -11.59
N ILE A 67 -5.58 1.74 -11.50
CA ILE A 67 -4.47 2.53 -10.96
C ILE A 67 -4.13 2.10 -9.54
N LYS A 68 -5.12 1.97 -8.65
CA LYS A 68 -4.89 1.51 -7.26
C LYS A 68 -4.31 0.10 -7.20
N HIS A 69 -4.79 -0.81 -8.04
CA HIS A 69 -4.24 -2.16 -8.12
C HIS A 69 -2.78 -2.16 -8.58
N LYS A 70 -2.45 -1.42 -9.64
CA LYS A 70 -1.09 -1.31 -10.16
C LYS A 70 -0.17 -0.59 -9.18
N GLN A 71 -0.64 0.47 -8.52
CA GLN A 71 0.09 1.15 -7.45
C GLN A 71 0.46 0.18 -6.32
N ALA A 72 -0.49 -0.63 -5.86
CA ALA A 72 -0.23 -1.64 -4.82
C ALA A 72 0.78 -2.70 -5.28
N LYS A 73 0.72 -3.14 -6.53
CA LYS A 73 1.72 -4.07 -7.11
C LYS A 73 3.12 -3.47 -7.13
N ILE A 74 3.26 -2.21 -7.58
CA ILE A 74 4.55 -1.51 -7.61
C ILE A 74 5.12 -1.40 -6.19
N ILE A 75 4.32 -0.98 -5.22
CA ILE A 75 4.75 -0.87 -3.82
C ILE A 75 5.21 -2.23 -3.27
N LYS A 76 4.41 -3.27 -3.49
CA LYS A 76 4.76 -4.62 -3.05
C LYS A 76 6.06 -5.12 -3.69
N LEU A 77 6.31 -4.78 -4.95
CA LEU A 77 7.54 -5.13 -5.65
C LEU A 77 8.75 -4.43 -5.00
N VAL A 78 8.71 -3.10 -4.82
CA VAL A 78 9.84 -2.34 -4.25
C VAL A 78 10.03 -2.64 -2.76
N GLU A 79 8.96 -2.93 -2.02
CA GLU A 79 9.06 -3.42 -0.65
C GLU A 79 9.76 -4.77 -0.58
N LYS A 80 9.37 -5.72 -1.42
CA LYS A 80 9.94 -7.07 -1.44
C LYS A 80 11.44 -7.05 -1.79
N GLU A 81 11.81 -6.33 -2.83
CA GLU A 81 13.16 -6.36 -3.40
C GLU A 81 14.14 -5.38 -2.69
N LEU A 82 13.64 -4.23 -2.24
CA LEU A 82 14.47 -3.12 -1.75
C LEU A 82 14.11 -2.66 -0.34
N LYS A 83 13.01 -3.19 0.24
CA LYS A 83 12.44 -2.73 1.51
C LYS A 83 12.08 -1.23 1.53
N ILE A 84 11.87 -0.65 0.34
CA ILE A 84 11.41 0.74 0.18
C ILE A 84 9.89 0.77 0.34
N VAL A 85 9.38 1.65 1.21
CA VAL A 85 7.96 1.72 1.57
C VAL A 85 7.46 3.16 1.67
N PRO A 86 6.17 3.42 1.39
CA PRO A 86 5.51 4.69 1.72
C PRO A 86 5.41 4.92 3.22
N ILE A 87 5.05 6.14 3.61
CA ILE A 87 4.75 6.50 5.01
C ILE A 87 3.63 5.60 5.53
N ASP A 88 3.78 5.12 6.77
CA ASP A 88 2.80 4.28 7.49
C ASP A 88 2.46 2.92 6.82
N TYR A 89 3.31 2.45 5.92
CA TYR A 89 3.07 1.20 5.20
C TYR A 89 2.96 -0.01 6.13
N TYR A 90 3.98 -0.24 6.94
CA TYR A 90 4.00 -1.36 7.88
C TYR A 90 2.98 -1.19 8.99
N LYS A 91 2.79 0.03 9.49
CA LYS A 91 1.76 0.34 10.49
C LYS A 91 0.38 -0.10 10.00
N ASN A 92 -0.01 0.30 8.79
CA ASN A 92 -1.31 -0.04 8.23
C ASN A 92 -1.44 -1.55 7.96
N MET A 93 -0.41 -2.16 7.37
CA MET A 93 -0.39 -3.58 7.08
C MET A 93 -0.47 -4.43 8.35
N TRP A 94 0.37 -4.15 9.34
CA TRP A 94 0.40 -4.90 10.59
C TRP A 94 -0.80 -4.66 11.48
N SER A 95 -1.44 -3.48 11.42
CA SER A 95 -2.70 -3.25 12.13
C SER A 95 -3.79 -4.22 11.67
N VAL A 96 -3.95 -4.40 10.36
CA VAL A 96 -4.93 -5.35 9.80
C VAL A 96 -4.53 -6.80 10.10
N LEU A 97 -3.25 -7.14 9.91
CA LEU A 97 -2.76 -8.48 10.22
C LEU A 97 -2.87 -8.80 11.72
N GLY A 98 -2.60 -7.83 12.58
CA GLY A 98 -2.72 -7.99 14.02
C GLY A 98 -4.15 -8.32 14.46
N MET A 99 -5.16 -7.65 13.88
CA MET A 99 -6.56 -7.98 14.16
C MET A 99 -6.90 -9.44 13.81
N THR A 100 -6.40 -9.95 12.68
CA THR A 100 -6.73 -11.30 12.21
C THR A 100 -5.86 -12.38 12.86
N LEU A 101 -4.55 -12.16 12.96
CA LEU A 101 -3.60 -13.16 13.48
C LEU A 101 -3.60 -13.28 15.00
N PHE A 102 -3.80 -12.16 15.70
CA PHE A 102 -3.79 -12.12 17.16
C PHE A 102 -5.17 -11.85 17.74
N GLY A 103 -5.93 -10.92 17.14
CA GLY A 103 -7.21 -10.49 17.67
C GLY A 103 -8.25 -11.61 17.71
N LEU A 104 -8.41 -12.35 16.63
CA LEU A 104 -9.39 -13.44 16.58
C LEU A 104 -9.05 -14.59 17.55
N PRO A 105 -7.80 -15.12 17.61
CA PRO A 105 -7.47 -16.16 18.57
C PRO A 105 -7.57 -15.70 20.02
N ILE A 106 -7.15 -14.48 20.35
CA ILE A 106 -7.26 -13.93 21.71
C ILE A 106 -8.73 -13.78 22.10
N GLY A 107 -9.55 -13.22 21.22
CA GLY A 107 -10.98 -13.07 21.46
C GLY A 107 -11.69 -14.42 21.62
N ALA A 108 -11.33 -15.41 20.81
CA ALA A 108 -11.86 -16.78 20.93
C ALA A 108 -11.47 -17.43 22.27
N ALA A 109 -10.20 -17.32 22.69
CA ALA A 109 -9.74 -17.85 23.96
C ALA A 109 -10.50 -17.22 25.15
N ILE A 110 -10.69 -15.90 25.16
CA ILE A 110 -11.44 -15.18 26.19
C ILE A 110 -12.91 -15.63 26.16
N GLY A 111 -13.54 -15.64 24.98
CA GLY A 111 -14.96 -16.00 24.82
C GLY A 111 -15.27 -17.42 25.29
N ILE A 112 -14.42 -18.38 24.93
CA ILE A 112 -14.57 -19.77 25.36
C ILE A 112 -14.36 -19.90 26.88
N SER A 113 -13.32 -19.26 27.44
CA SER A 113 -13.00 -19.35 28.87
C SER A 113 -14.11 -18.79 29.76
N ILE A 114 -14.86 -17.78 29.30
CA ILE A 114 -15.94 -17.12 30.03
C ILE A 114 -17.32 -17.70 29.65
N GLY A 115 -17.38 -18.56 28.63
CA GLY A 115 -18.66 -19.11 28.12
C GLY A 115 -19.52 -18.09 27.37
N ASN A 116 -18.92 -17.01 26.89
CA ASN A 116 -19.61 -15.94 26.14
C ASN A 116 -18.86 -15.58 24.85
N LEU A 117 -19.32 -16.13 23.73
CA LEU A 117 -18.73 -15.88 22.42
C LEU A 117 -18.85 -14.42 21.95
N GLY A 118 -19.73 -13.61 22.54
CA GLY A 118 -19.80 -12.16 22.26
C GLY A 118 -18.51 -11.42 22.62
N LEU A 119 -17.69 -11.98 23.51
CA LEU A 119 -16.37 -11.44 23.88
C LEU A 119 -15.30 -11.64 22.80
N LEU A 120 -15.59 -12.35 21.73
CA LEU A 120 -14.70 -12.48 20.56
C LEU A 120 -14.33 -11.09 20.00
N ALA A 121 -15.27 -10.14 20.03
CA ALA A 121 -15.04 -8.77 19.59
C ALA A 121 -13.99 -8.00 20.43
N VAL A 122 -13.74 -8.39 21.69
CA VAL A 122 -12.75 -7.77 22.56
C VAL A 122 -11.31 -8.06 22.08
N GLY A 123 -11.11 -9.20 21.45
CA GLY A 123 -9.80 -9.57 20.90
C GLY A 123 -9.35 -8.67 19.74
N LEU A 124 -10.28 -8.16 18.93
CA LEU A 124 -9.95 -7.37 17.74
C LEU A 124 -9.16 -6.08 18.07
N PRO A 125 -9.58 -5.22 19.03
CA PRO A 125 -8.80 -4.05 19.44
C PRO A 125 -7.43 -4.41 20.01
N LEU A 126 -7.34 -5.52 20.77
CA LEU A 126 -6.06 -5.98 21.31
C LEU A 126 -5.10 -6.40 20.18
N GLY A 127 -5.59 -7.18 19.23
CA GLY A 127 -4.81 -7.57 18.06
C GLY A 127 -4.39 -6.39 17.20
N LEU A 128 -5.28 -5.41 17.01
CA LEU A 128 -4.97 -4.16 16.31
C LEU A 128 -3.85 -3.39 17.02
N GLY A 129 -3.92 -3.24 18.35
CA GLY A 129 -2.90 -2.53 19.14
C GLY A 129 -1.53 -3.20 19.02
N LEU A 130 -1.46 -4.53 19.12
CA LEU A 130 -0.23 -5.30 18.93
C LEU A 130 0.32 -5.11 17.50
N GLY A 131 -0.51 -5.26 16.49
CA GLY A 131 -0.11 -5.06 15.09
C GLY A 131 0.37 -3.64 14.84
N TYR A 132 -0.34 -2.63 15.35
CA TYR A 132 0.06 -1.23 15.25
C TYR A 132 1.45 -0.97 15.84
N ALA A 133 1.73 -1.49 17.04
CA ALA A 133 3.03 -1.33 17.70
C ALA A 133 4.18 -1.96 16.88
N VAL A 134 3.96 -3.16 16.36
CA VAL A 134 4.92 -3.84 15.47
C VAL A 134 5.15 -3.03 14.19
N GLY A 135 4.08 -2.65 13.50
CA GLY A 135 4.16 -1.89 12.26
C GLY A 135 4.84 -0.53 12.45
N MET A 136 4.54 0.18 13.53
CA MET A 136 5.18 1.46 13.84
C MET A 136 6.69 1.30 14.09
N SER A 137 7.11 0.21 14.73
CA SER A 137 8.54 -0.09 14.92
C SER A 137 9.25 -0.33 13.59
N MET A 138 8.59 -1.04 12.66
CA MET A 138 9.12 -1.29 11.31
C MET A 138 9.18 -0.01 10.47
N ASP A 139 8.17 0.85 10.55
CA ASP A 139 8.17 2.15 9.85
C ASP A 139 9.28 3.06 10.38
N LYS A 140 9.49 3.13 11.70
CA LYS A 140 10.62 3.88 12.29
C LYS A 140 11.97 3.37 11.77
N LYS A 141 12.13 2.05 11.65
CA LYS A 141 13.34 1.46 11.08
C LYS A 141 13.51 1.82 9.61
N ALA A 142 12.43 1.81 8.83
CA ALA A 142 12.47 2.22 7.42
C ALA A 142 12.88 3.68 7.26
N VAL A 143 12.44 4.58 8.15
CA VAL A 143 12.91 5.98 8.21
C VAL A 143 14.40 6.05 8.52
N ALA A 144 14.84 5.38 9.58
CA ALA A 144 16.24 5.41 10.01
C ALA A 144 17.21 4.89 8.92
N ASP A 145 16.76 3.89 8.15
CA ASP A 145 17.53 3.29 7.07
C ASP A 145 17.41 4.07 5.73
N GLY A 146 16.70 5.22 5.69
CA GLY A 146 16.47 6.01 4.47
C GLY A 146 15.62 5.31 3.39
N ARG A 147 14.85 4.27 3.79
CA ARG A 147 14.02 3.44 2.91
C ARG A 147 12.56 3.87 2.85
N GLN A 148 12.19 4.97 3.52
CA GLN A 148 10.85 5.51 3.44
C GLN A 148 10.75 6.52 2.29
N LEU A 149 9.68 6.42 1.50
CA LEU A 149 9.29 7.43 0.51
C LEU A 149 8.44 8.50 1.19
N ALA A 150 8.65 9.76 0.83
CA ALA A 150 7.92 10.90 1.40
C ALA A 150 6.49 11.04 0.83
N ILE A 151 5.76 9.92 0.74
CA ILE A 151 4.38 9.88 0.22
C ILE A 151 3.48 9.05 1.14
N THR A 152 2.26 9.55 1.38
CA THR A 152 1.19 8.79 2.04
C THR A 152 0.17 8.36 0.99
N LEU A 153 -0.08 7.07 0.89
CA LEU A 153 -1.04 6.50 -0.05
C LEU A 153 -2.34 6.13 0.68
N LYS A 154 -3.45 6.68 0.21
CA LYS A 154 -4.81 6.43 0.74
C LYS A 154 -5.63 5.59 -0.22
#